data_50507ed9f44d7e3c3fdc7e7ef898c582
#
_entry.id   50507ed9f44d7e3c3fdc7e7ef898c582
#
_cell.length_a   1.000
_cell.length_b   1.000
_cell.length_c   1.000
_cell.angle_alpha   90.00
_cell.angle_beta   90.00
_cell.angle_gamma   90.00
#
_symmetry.space_group_name_H-M   'P 1'
#
loop_
_entity.id
_entity.type
_entity.pdbx_description
1 polymer ?
#
loop_
_entity_poly.entity_id
_entity_poly.type
_entity_poly.pdbx_seq_one_letter_code
_entity_poly.pdbx_strand_id
1 'polypeptide(L)'
;MSVTTSDDLLKLSQAELDALFSAHDPGPIPNGEAKGTAIVAPGTTFNAEIAQAINLFAWQGKVFDSATMTLRNHILPFGLKAVIARIKQEPSWLDGKPCIVLDYSETSMVAQWIRDEIRLIAPGLYL
;
A
#
# COMPACT_ATOMS: atom_id res chain seq x y z
N MET A 1 10.76 -2.88 -18.47
CA MET A 1 10.81 -3.76 -17.31
C MET A 1 9.42 -4.28 -17.01
N SER A 2 9.28 -5.58 -16.81
CA SER A 2 7.99 -6.19 -16.45
C SER A 2 7.90 -6.29 -14.93
N VAL A 3 6.88 -5.68 -14.35
CA VAL A 3 6.62 -5.74 -12.90
C VAL A 3 5.39 -6.61 -12.68
N THR A 4 5.57 -7.73 -11.99
CA THR A 4 4.49 -8.67 -11.69
C THR A 4 4.39 -9.03 -10.21
N THR A 5 5.44 -8.76 -9.42
CA THR A 5 5.51 -9.09 -8.00
C THR A 5 6.02 -7.91 -7.17
N SER A 6 5.78 -7.98 -5.85
CA SER A 6 6.33 -6.99 -4.92
C SER A 6 7.87 -6.98 -4.92
N ASP A 7 8.50 -8.13 -5.17
CA ASP A 7 9.96 -8.19 -5.25
C ASP A 7 10.51 -7.37 -6.41
N ASP A 8 9.78 -7.31 -7.53
CA ASP A 8 10.16 -6.46 -8.66
C ASP A 8 10.14 -4.97 -8.25
N LEU A 9 9.17 -4.57 -7.44
CA LEU A 9 9.04 -3.20 -6.95
C LEU A 9 10.20 -2.79 -6.04
N LEU A 10 10.73 -3.72 -5.27
CA LEU A 10 11.86 -3.44 -4.37
C LEU A 10 13.14 -3.06 -5.11
N LYS A 11 13.23 -3.35 -6.40
CA LYS A 11 14.39 -3.05 -7.25
C LYS A 11 14.32 -1.67 -7.90
N LEU A 12 13.20 -0.96 -7.76
CA LEU A 12 12.96 0.30 -8.43
C LEU A 12 13.42 1.49 -7.57
N SER A 13 13.84 2.55 -8.25
CA SER A 13 14.07 3.86 -7.63
C SER A 13 12.75 4.56 -7.32
N GLN A 14 12.79 5.62 -6.53
CA GLN A 14 11.60 6.43 -6.26
C GLN A 14 11.00 6.98 -7.55
N ALA A 15 11.83 7.49 -8.46
CA ALA A 15 11.36 8.02 -9.74
C ALA A 15 10.67 6.95 -10.60
N GLU A 16 11.21 5.74 -10.61
CA GLU A 16 10.62 4.61 -11.32
C GLU A 16 9.29 4.18 -10.70
N LEU A 17 9.19 4.16 -9.37
CA LEU A 17 7.95 3.88 -8.65
C LEU A 17 6.89 4.94 -8.95
N ASP A 18 7.24 6.21 -8.92
CA ASP A 18 6.32 7.31 -9.23
C ASP A 18 5.82 7.22 -10.68
N ALA A 19 6.69 6.91 -11.63
CA ALA A 19 6.33 6.73 -13.03
C ALA A 19 5.40 5.52 -13.22
N LEU A 20 5.67 4.43 -12.54
CA LEU A 20 4.85 3.22 -12.60
C LEU A 20 3.45 3.49 -12.04
N PHE A 21 3.35 4.15 -10.90
CA PHE A 21 2.09 4.54 -10.29
C PHE A 21 1.28 5.46 -11.23
N SER A 22 1.92 6.47 -11.79
CA SER A 22 1.28 7.43 -12.69
C SER A 22 0.82 6.84 -14.01
N ALA A 23 1.41 5.73 -14.43
CA ALA A 23 1.06 5.04 -15.69
C ALA A 23 -0.18 4.15 -15.58
N HIS A 24 -0.74 3.95 -14.39
CA HIS A 24 -1.84 3.01 -14.16
C HIS A 24 -3.08 3.68 -13.61
N ASP A 25 -4.24 3.04 -13.85
CA ASP A 25 -5.52 3.40 -13.26
C ASP A 25 -5.70 2.72 -11.90
N PRO A 26 -6.65 3.18 -11.06
CA PRO A 26 -6.86 2.59 -9.73
C PRO A 26 -7.16 1.10 -9.74
N GLY A 27 -7.89 0.62 -10.74
CA GLY A 27 -8.42 -0.74 -10.75
C GLY A 27 -9.57 -0.91 -9.75
N PRO A 28 -10.02 -2.16 -9.55
CA PRO A 28 -11.10 -2.45 -8.60
C PRO A 28 -10.63 -2.25 -7.16
N ILE A 29 -11.57 -1.96 -6.27
CA ILE A 29 -11.30 -1.93 -4.82
C ILE A 29 -10.91 -3.35 -4.40
N PRO A 30 -9.75 -3.52 -3.76
CA PRO A 30 -9.35 -4.85 -3.30
C PRO A 30 -10.27 -5.35 -2.18
N ASN A 31 -10.34 -6.67 -2.02
CA ASN A 31 -11.12 -7.30 -0.96
C ASN A 31 -10.34 -8.49 -0.38
N GLY A 32 -10.47 -8.70 0.94
CA GLY A 32 -9.79 -9.79 1.63
C GLY A 32 -8.39 -9.42 2.09
N GLU A 33 -7.63 -10.46 2.45
CA GLU A 33 -6.27 -10.27 2.94
C GLU A 33 -5.28 -9.95 1.82
N ALA A 34 -4.47 -8.93 2.03
CA ALA A 34 -3.38 -8.56 1.14
C ALA A 34 -2.07 -8.58 1.92
N LYS A 35 -1.08 -9.27 1.40
CA LYS A 35 0.28 -9.20 1.94
C LYS A 35 0.90 -7.86 1.58
N GLY A 36 1.58 -7.26 2.53
CA GLY A 36 2.25 -5.99 2.33
C GLY A 36 3.75 -6.14 2.28
N THR A 37 4.36 -5.34 1.43
CA THR A 37 5.82 -5.19 1.36
C THR A 37 6.11 -3.71 1.47
N ALA A 38 6.86 -3.32 2.50
CA ALA A 38 7.22 -1.93 2.70
C ALA A 38 8.45 -1.56 1.88
N ILE A 39 8.35 -0.49 1.10
CA ILE A 39 9.46 0.06 0.33
C ILE A 39 9.92 1.33 1.05
N VAL A 40 10.96 1.21 1.86
CA VAL A 40 11.39 2.31 2.73
C VAL A 40 12.59 3.06 2.18
N ALA A 41 13.47 2.36 1.48
CA ALA A 41 14.70 2.93 0.95
C ALA A 41 14.87 2.60 -0.54
N PRO A 42 13.94 3.09 -1.41
CA PRO A 42 13.97 2.75 -2.84
C PRO A 42 15.28 3.23 -3.50
N GLY A 43 15.80 2.40 -4.40
CA GLY A 43 17.05 2.68 -5.10
C GLY A 43 18.32 2.34 -4.33
N THR A 44 18.21 1.79 -3.11
CA THR A 44 19.35 1.35 -2.31
C THR A 44 19.46 -0.17 -2.29
N THR A 45 20.65 -0.67 -1.94
CA THR A 45 20.89 -2.11 -1.80
C THR A 45 20.24 -2.69 -0.53
N PHE A 46 19.80 -1.86 0.40
CA PHE A 46 19.22 -2.29 1.68
C PHE A 46 17.70 -2.40 1.66
N ASN A 47 17.05 -1.97 0.57
CA ASN A 47 15.58 -1.88 0.53
C ASN A 47 14.90 -3.23 0.79
N ALA A 48 15.37 -4.32 0.18
CA ALA A 48 14.79 -5.64 0.35
C ALA A 48 14.95 -6.16 1.79
N GLU A 49 16.09 -5.93 2.40
CA GLU A 49 16.35 -6.35 3.79
C GLU A 49 15.48 -5.61 4.79
N ILE A 50 15.31 -4.30 4.58
CA ILE A 50 14.40 -3.50 5.40
C ILE A 50 12.96 -3.99 5.26
N ALA A 51 12.51 -4.26 4.05
CA ALA A 51 11.17 -4.79 3.79
C ALA A 51 10.92 -6.12 4.49
N GLN A 52 11.89 -7.03 4.45
CA GLN A 52 11.81 -8.31 5.16
C GLN A 52 11.74 -8.12 6.67
N ALA A 53 12.55 -7.23 7.23
CA ALA A 53 12.53 -6.93 8.66
C ALA A 53 11.18 -6.37 9.10
N ILE A 54 10.61 -5.45 8.35
CA ILE A 54 9.29 -4.87 8.64
C ILE A 54 8.21 -5.96 8.58
N ASN A 55 8.25 -6.83 7.57
CA ASN A 55 7.26 -7.90 7.41
C ASN A 55 7.33 -8.91 8.57
N LEU A 56 8.54 -9.22 9.05
CA LEU A 56 8.71 -10.18 10.15
C LEU A 56 8.36 -9.60 11.51
N PHE A 57 8.57 -8.30 11.74
CA PHE A 57 8.55 -7.73 13.09
C PHE A 57 7.53 -6.62 13.32
N ALA A 58 6.90 -6.06 12.29
CA ALA A 58 6.03 -4.92 12.46
C ALA A 58 4.70 -5.02 11.70
N TRP A 59 4.75 -5.02 10.37
CA TRP A 59 3.57 -4.89 9.52
C TRP A 59 3.57 -5.95 8.42
N GLN A 60 2.47 -6.69 8.30
CA GLN A 60 2.36 -7.80 7.36
C GLN A 60 1.43 -7.52 6.17
N GLY A 61 0.60 -6.52 6.26
CA GLY A 61 -0.31 -6.18 5.19
C GLY A 61 -1.61 -5.57 5.68
N LYS A 62 -2.62 -5.65 4.82
CA LYS A 62 -3.94 -5.06 5.06
C LYS A 62 -5.02 -6.08 4.81
N VAL A 63 -6.13 -5.96 5.53
CA VAL A 63 -7.35 -6.73 5.28
C VAL A 63 -8.41 -5.75 4.79
N PHE A 64 -8.80 -5.88 3.53
CA PHE A 64 -9.78 -5.02 2.88
C PHE A 64 -11.18 -5.60 2.99
N ASP A 65 -12.15 -4.73 3.27
CA ASP A 65 -13.57 -5.06 3.22
C ASP A 65 -14.26 -4.11 2.24
N SER A 66 -14.47 -4.58 1.02
CA SER A 66 -15.07 -3.77 -0.04
C SER A 66 -16.57 -3.52 0.19
N ALA A 67 -17.24 -4.34 0.98
CA ALA A 67 -18.65 -4.15 1.29
C ALA A 67 -18.87 -2.94 2.22
N THR A 68 -17.98 -2.72 3.18
CA THR A 68 -18.05 -1.59 4.11
C THR A 68 -17.15 -0.43 3.70
N MET A 69 -16.33 -0.60 2.67
CA MET A 69 -15.32 0.38 2.22
C MET A 69 -14.37 0.77 3.35
N THR A 70 -13.89 -0.24 4.07
CA THR A 70 -12.92 -0.09 5.15
C THR A 70 -11.79 -1.10 5.01
N LEU A 71 -10.69 -0.86 5.71
CA LEU A 71 -9.61 -1.82 5.82
C LEU A 71 -9.02 -1.78 7.23
N ARG A 72 -8.31 -2.85 7.57
CA ARG A 72 -7.53 -2.95 8.80
C ARG A 72 -6.10 -3.35 8.47
N ASN A 73 -5.15 -2.77 9.16
CA ASN A 73 -3.75 -3.17 9.03
C ASN A 73 -3.47 -4.37 9.93
N HIS A 74 -2.70 -5.32 9.41
CA HIS A 74 -2.24 -6.48 10.16
C HIS A 74 -0.87 -6.14 10.78
N ILE A 75 -0.84 -5.92 12.08
CA ILE A 75 0.33 -5.43 12.80
C ILE A 75 0.77 -6.44 13.84
N LEU A 76 2.07 -6.75 13.87
CA LEU A 76 2.69 -7.58 14.90
C LEU A 76 3.01 -6.72 16.16
N PRO A 77 3.24 -7.39 17.32
CA PRO A 77 3.49 -8.83 17.52
C PRO A 77 2.25 -9.70 17.73
N PHE A 78 1.10 -9.14 17.94
CA PHE A 78 -0.07 -9.91 18.37
C PHE A 78 -1.02 -10.26 17.21
N GLY A 79 -0.61 -10.05 15.96
CA GLY A 79 -1.48 -10.24 14.83
C GLY A 79 -2.72 -9.34 14.85
N LEU A 80 -2.62 -8.20 15.50
CA LEU A 80 -3.74 -7.29 15.68
C LEU A 80 -4.18 -6.70 14.34
N LYS A 81 -5.46 -6.83 14.03
CA LYS A 81 -6.09 -6.15 12.90
C LYS A 81 -6.59 -4.79 13.38
N ALA A 82 -5.62 -3.92 13.65
CA ALA A 82 -5.84 -2.58 14.17
C ALA A 82 -5.49 -1.52 13.12
N VAL A 83 -5.63 -0.26 13.47
CA VAL A 83 -5.38 0.88 12.58
C VAL A 83 -6.28 0.79 11.34
N ILE A 84 -7.54 1.13 11.54
CA ILE A 84 -8.59 1.08 10.53
C ILE A 84 -8.51 2.31 9.63
N ALA A 85 -8.75 2.13 8.34
CA ALA A 85 -8.90 3.22 7.39
C ALA A 85 -10.21 3.09 6.59
N ARG A 86 -10.69 4.20 6.06
CA ARG A 86 -11.77 4.22 5.09
C ARG A 86 -11.20 4.17 3.68
N ILE A 87 -11.88 3.47 2.80
CA ILE A 87 -11.51 3.37 1.38
C ILE A 87 -12.34 4.37 0.60
N LYS A 88 -11.66 5.22 -0.17
CA LYS A 88 -12.29 6.26 -1.01
C LYS A 88 -11.65 6.26 -2.39
N GLN A 89 -12.33 6.87 -3.37
CA GLN A 89 -11.71 7.18 -4.66
C GLN A 89 -11.63 8.70 -4.78
N GLU A 90 -10.44 9.22 -4.95
CA GLU A 90 -10.16 10.65 -5.01
C GLU A 90 -8.99 10.92 -5.96
N PRO A 91 -8.79 12.17 -6.38
CA PRO A 91 -7.60 12.54 -7.14
C PRO A 91 -6.33 12.31 -6.33
N SER A 92 -5.31 11.76 -6.99
CA SER A 92 -3.99 11.56 -6.38
C SER A 92 -3.30 12.89 -6.12
N TRP A 93 -2.60 12.98 -5.01
CA TRP A 93 -1.74 14.13 -4.72
C TRP A 93 -0.46 14.11 -5.54
N LEU A 94 -0.11 12.98 -6.14
CA LEU A 94 1.06 12.86 -7.00
C LEU A 94 0.81 13.42 -8.40
N ASP A 95 -0.30 13.03 -9.04
CA ASP A 95 -0.54 13.35 -10.45
C ASP A 95 -1.94 13.92 -10.76
N GLY A 96 -2.81 14.06 -9.75
CA GLY A 96 -4.16 14.59 -9.92
C GLY A 96 -5.16 13.65 -10.60
N LYS A 97 -4.74 12.47 -11.01
CA LYS A 97 -5.61 11.47 -11.63
C LYS A 97 -6.24 10.57 -10.57
N PRO A 98 -7.36 9.87 -10.88
CA PRO A 98 -8.02 9.02 -9.89
C PRO A 98 -7.10 7.97 -9.28
N CYS A 99 -7.25 7.76 -7.98
CA CYS A 99 -6.62 6.67 -7.24
C CYS A 99 -7.54 6.18 -6.14
N ILE A 100 -7.19 5.05 -5.53
CA ILE A 100 -7.84 4.55 -4.32
C ILE A 100 -7.11 5.17 -3.13
N VAL A 101 -7.86 5.85 -2.27
CA VAL A 101 -7.31 6.51 -1.08
C VAL A 101 -7.67 5.73 0.16
N LEU A 102 -6.69 5.50 1.00
CA LEU A 102 -6.85 4.88 2.31
C LEU A 102 -6.72 5.99 3.35
N ASP A 103 -7.86 6.39 3.92
CA ASP A 103 -7.97 7.56 4.79
C ASP A 103 -8.11 7.12 6.24
N TYR A 104 -7.14 7.48 7.06
CA TYR A 104 -7.08 7.16 8.47
C TYR A 104 -7.57 8.29 9.38
N SER A 105 -7.90 9.44 8.83
CA SER A 105 -8.16 10.67 9.61
C SER A 105 -9.36 10.56 10.55
N GLU A 106 -10.39 9.78 10.18
CA GLU A 106 -11.63 9.65 10.95
C GLU A 106 -11.68 8.37 11.79
N THR A 107 -10.74 7.44 11.58
CA THR A 107 -10.85 6.08 12.10
C THR A 107 -9.71 5.67 13.03
N SER A 108 -8.62 6.43 13.05
CA SER A 108 -7.45 6.11 13.87
C SER A 108 -6.87 7.36 14.51
N MET A 109 -6.71 7.33 15.83
CA MET A 109 -6.02 8.41 16.56
C MET A 109 -4.51 8.38 16.31
N VAL A 110 -3.94 7.19 16.14
CA VAL A 110 -2.49 7.00 15.96
C VAL A 110 -2.04 7.32 14.53
N ALA A 111 -2.90 7.07 13.53
CA ALA A 111 -2.58 7.21 12.12
C ALA A 111 -3.41 8.30 11.42
N GLN A 112 -4.05 9.19 12.17
CA GLN A 112 -4.95 10.20 11.61
C GLN A 112 -4.30 11.14 10.58
N TRP A 113 -2.98 11.24 10.61
CA TRP A 113 -2.21 12.09 9.69
C TRP A 113 -1.72 11.33 8.44
N ILE A 114 -1.99 10.03 8.36
CA ILE A 114 -1.55 9.19 7.24
C ILE A 114 -2.66 9.12 6.20
N ARG A 115 -2.25 9.27 4.95
CA ARG A 115 -3.06 9.03 3.76
C ARG A 115 -2.26 8.15 2.82
N ASP A 116 -2.76 6.97 2.53
CA ASP A 116 -2.18 6.11 1.50
C ASP A 116 -2.96 6.26 0.21
N GLU A 117 -2.26 6.14 -0.90
CA GLU A 117 -2.86 6.07 -2.24
C GLU A 117 -2.39 4.78 -2.89
N ILE A 118 -3.31 4.05 -3.52
CA ILE A 118 -2.96 2.82 -4.21
C ILE A 118 -3.57 2.78 -5.62
N ARG A 119 -2.86 2.10 -6.53
CA ARG A 119 -3.33 1.74 -7.87
C ARG A 119 -2.94 0.32 -8.20
N LEU A 120 -3.79 -0.34 -8.99
CA LEU A 120 -3.50 -1.68 -9.51
C LEU A 120 -2.47 -1.57 -10.64
N ILE A 121 -1.29 -2.14 -10.45
CA ILE A 121 -0.19 -2.07 -11.42
C ILE A 121 0.07 -3.38 -12.15
N ALA A 122 -0.45 -4.48 -11.64
CA ALA A 122 -0.41 -5.80 -12.25
C ALA A 122 -1.53 -6.66 -11.63
N PRO A 123 -1.91 -7.79 -12.21
CA PRO A 123 -2.96 -8.63 -11.62
C PRO A 123 -2.68 -8.96 -10.15
N GLY A 124 -3.58 -8.53 -9.27
CA GLY A 124 -3.47 -8.75 -7.83
C GLY A 124 -2.37 -7.97 -7.11
N LEU A 125 -1.73 -7.00 -7.78
CA LEU A 125 -0.64 -6.22 -7.21
C LEU A 125 -0.97 -4.73 -7.22
N TYR A 126 -1.04 -4.12 -6.04
CA TYR A 126 -1.26 -2.68 -5.86
C TYR A 126 0.01 -2.01 -5.37
N LEU A 127 0.27 -0.82 -5.91
CA LEU A 127 1.36 0.05 -5.48
C LEU A 127 0.78 1.30 -4.82
#